data_5214c0f698dd5e350e8775c56bf6227e
#
_entry.id   5214c0f698dd5e350e8775c56bf6227e
#
_cell.length_a   1.000
_cell.length_b   1.000
_cell.length_c   1.000
_cell.angle_alpha   90.00
_cell.angle_beta   90.00
_cell.angle_gamma   90.00
#
_symmetry.space_group_name_H-M   'P 1'
#
loop_
_entity.id
_entity.type
_entity.pdbx_description
1 polymer ?
#
loop_
_entity_poly.entity_id
_entity_poly.type
_entity_poly.pdbx_seq_one_letter_code
_entity_poly.pdbx_strand_id
1 'polypeptide(L)'
;MKKLILLLLFIPLLSCNSKSDINVDSTIEQTFTNYVEHWSDGDFDKIVNDIYGVPFVLYNQDSTVVMNTEKEVKDFLISAFETLDSNNYGYSIRNKWEHFKSDKNLSIIEMNFTRYLKDSTIMGANQRSASYILRKYNGNHKIIGMIPHTPIGE
;
A
#
# COMPACT_ATOMS: atom_id res chain seq x y z
N MET A 1 4.31 -50.88 -51.49
CA MET A 1 5.06 -49.81 -50.82
C MET A 1 4.04 -48.83 -50.26
N LYS A 2 3.71 -48.93 -48.95
CA LYS A 2 2.73 -48.05 -48.26
C LYS A 2 3.51 -46.92 -47.64
N LYS A 3 3.32 -45.67 -48.10
CA LYS A 3 3.92 -44.48 -47.50
C LYS A 3 3.07 -44.09 -46.28
N LEU A 4 3.64 -44.22 -45.12
CA LEU A 4 3.10 -43.78 -43.82
C LEU A 4 3.33 -42.25 -43.71
N ILE A 5 2.25 -41.48 -43.87
CA ILE A 5 2.31 -40.02 -43.63
C ILE A 5 2.14 -39.79 -42.17
N LEU A 6 3.26 -39.40 -41.53
CA LEU A 6 3.29 -38.99 -40.11
C LEU A 6 2.75 -37.55 -40.00
N LEU A 7 1.49 -37.40 -39.62
CA LEU A 7 0.86 -36.11 -39.40
C LEU A 7 1.31 -35.61 -38.05
N LEU A 8 2.33 -34.73 -38.01
CA LEU A 8 2.76 -34.04 -36.80
C LEU A 8 1.66 -33.00 -36.42
N LEU A 9 0.86 -33.34 -35.42
CA LEU A 9 -0.08 -32.41 -34.77
C LEU A 9 0.74 -31.38 -33.99
N PHE A 10 0.97 -30.22 -34.60
CA PHE A 10 1.40 -29.02 -33.87
C PHE A 10 0.21 -28.53 -33.03
N ILE A 11 0.21 -28.85 -31.73
CA ILE A 11 -0.67 -28.22 -30.76
C ILE A 11 -0.01 -26.90 -30.38
N PRO A 12 -0.54 -25.73 -30.76
CA PRO A 12 -0.08 -24.48 -30.22
C PRO A 12 -0.40 -24.48 -28.71
N LEU A 13 0.64 -24.53 -27.89
CA LEU A 13 0.51 -24.19 -26.47
C LEU A 13 0.12 -22.71 -26.41
N LEU A 14 -1.19 -22.47 -26.42
CA LEU A 14 -1.74 -21.19 -26.00
C LEU A 14 -1.40 -21.02 -24.52
N SER A 15 -0.20 -20.47 -24.27
CA SER A 15 0.15 -19.91 -22.98
C SER A 15 -0.89 -18.81 -22.71
N CYS A 16 -1.90 -19.16 -21.96
CA CYS A 16 -2.83 -18.20 -21.36
C CYS A 16 -2.00 -17.38 -20.36
N ASN A 17 -1.33 -16.35 -20.86
CA ASN A 17 -0.84 -15.25 -20.03
C ASN A 17 -2.11 -14.46 -19.65
N SER A 18 -2.86 -14.99 -18.69
CA SER A 18 -3.83 -14.20 -17.97
C SER A 18 -3.05 -13.19 -17.12
N LYS A 19 -2.66 -12.06 -17.74
CA LYS A 19 -2.57 -10.82 -16.97
C LYS A 19 -3.97 -10.68 -16.39
N SER A 20 -4.13 -11.03 -15.12
CA SER A 20 -5.26 -10.55 -14.35
C SER A 20 -5.12 -9.03 -14.39
N ASP A 21 -5.90 -8.37 -15.25
CA ASP A 21 -6.18 -6.95 -15.09
C ASP A 21 -6.84 -6.85 -13.71
N ILE A 22 -6.01 -6.59 -12.71
CA ILE A 22 -6.45 -6.32 -11.35
C ILE A 22 -7.14 -4.96 -11.49
N ASN A 23 -8.44 -5.01 -11.71
CA ASN A 23 -9.28 -3.82 -11.69
C ASN A 23 -9.30 -3.36 -10.24
N VAL A 24 -8.34 -2.50 -9.89
CA VAL A 24 -8.26 -1.90 -8.56
C VAL A 24 -9.58 -1.14 -8.35
N ASP A 25 -10.26 -1.44 -7.25
CA ASP A 25 -11.45 -0.68 -6.87
C ASP A 25 -11.07 0.80 -6.81
N SER A 26 -11.71 1.63 -7.62
CA SER A 26 -11.40 3.06 -7.76
C SER A 26 -11.45 3.80 -6.42
N THR A 27 -12.22 3.29 -5.46
CA THR A 27 -12.26 3.87 -4.11
C THR A 27 -10.98 3.62 -3.31
N ILE A 28 -10.26 2.53 -3.59
CA ILE A 28 -8.94 2.27 -2.99
C ILE A 28 -7.91 3.24 -3.54
N GLU A 29 -7.89 3.42 -4.85
CA GLU A 29 -6.97 4.36 -5.49
C GLU A 29 -7.20 5.79 -4.99
N GLN A 30 -8.46 6.20 -4.88
CA GLN A 30 -8.83 7.50 -4.32
C GLN A 30 -8.39 7.65 -2.87
N THR A 31 -8.57 6.62 -2.03
CA THR A 31 -8.11 6.62 -0.64
C THR A 31 -6.61 6.93 -0.54
N PHE A 32 -5.78 6.27 -1.36
CA PHE A 32 -4.34 6.51 -1.34
C PHE A 32 -3.92 7.85 -1.97
N THR A 33 -4.64 8.33 -2.97
CA THR A 33 -4.40 9.67 -3.52
C THR A 33 -4.66 10.74 -2.47
N ASN A 34 -5.80 10.68 -1.81
CA ASN A 34 -6.15 11.59 -0.72
C ASN A 34 -5.17 11.49 0.46
N TYR A 35 -4.72 10.26 0.78
CA TYR A 35 -3.74 10.06 1.85
C TYR A 35 -2.43 10.79 1.58
N VAL A 36 -1.88 10.67 0.38
CA VAL A 36 -0.62 11.35 -0.01
C VAL A 36 -0.78 12.87 0.01
N GLU A 37 -1.90 13.39 -0.47
CA GLU A 37 -2.20 14.82 -0.45
C GLU A 37 -2.29 15.36 0.98
N HIS A 38 -3.17 14.77 1.81
CA HIS A 38 -3.35 15.23 3.19
C HIS A 38 -2.11 15.03 4.06
N TRP A 39 -1.32 13.97 3.81
CA TRP A 39 -0.04 13.78 4.49
C TRP A 39 0.94 14.90 4.16
N SER A 40 1.06 15.28 2.91
CA SER A 40 1.93 16.37 2.45
C SER A 40 1.53 17.72 3.04
N ASP A 41 0.22 17.94 3.22
CA ASP A 41 -0.34 19.16 3.79
C ASP A 41 -0.32 19.17 5.34
N GLY A 42 -0.01 18.04 5.98
CA GLY A 42 -0.08 17.88 7.44
C GLY A 42 -1.51 17.90 7.98
N ASP A 43 -2.52 17.60 7.14
CA ASP A 43 -3.94 17.59 7.52
C ASP A 43 -4.33 16.26 8.15
N PHE A 44 -3.84 16.03 9.38
CA PHE A 44 -4.08 14.78 10.11
C PHE A 44 -5.55 14.57 10.49
N ASP A 45 -6.33 15.63 10.61
CA ASP A 45 -7.77 15.51 10.88
C ASP A 45 -8.49 14.84 9.70
N LYS A 46 -8.22 15.26 8.48
CA LYS A 46 -8.78 14.59 7.30
C LYS A 46 -8.26 13.17 7.13
N ILE A 47 -6.97 12.93 7.40
CA ILE A 47 -6.42 11.57 7.33
C ILE A 47 -7.19 10.64 8.28
N VAL A 48 -7.41 11.05 9.51
CA VAL A 48 -8.09 10.22 10.50
C VAL A 48 -9.58 10.06 10.18
N ASN A 49 -10.26 11.14 9.79
CA ASN A 49 -11.69 11.09 9.52
C ASN A 49 -12.05 10.32 8.25
N ASP A 50 -11.25 10.45 7.19
CA ASP A 50 -11.64 9.98 5.85
C ASP A 50 -10.90 8.72 5.42
N ILE A 51 -9.67 8.52 5.92
CA ILE A 51 -8.75 7.50 5.39
C ILE A 51 -8.52 6.35 6.36
N TYR A 52 -8.32 6.64 7.64
CA TYR A 52 -8.12 5.59 8.65
C TYR A 52 -9.44 5.17 9.29
N GLY A 53 -9.56 3.88 9.59
CA GLY A 53 -10.67 3.31 10.34
C GLY A 53 -10.19 2.83 11.71
N VAL A 54 -11.10 2.84 12.69
CA VAL A 54 -10.82 2.28 14.02
C VAL A 54 -11.65 1.01 14.26
N PRO A 55 -11.11 0.01 14.99
CA PRO A 55 -9.75 -0.03 15.50
C PRO A 55 -8.72 -0.11 14.36
N PHE A 56 -7.60 0.60 14.51
CA PHE A 56 -6.45 0.50 13.62
C PHE A 56 -5.35 -0.34 14.28
N VAL A 57 -4.70 -1.22 13.53
CA VAL A 57 -3.66 -2.10 14.05
C VAL A 57 -2.35 -1.87 13.31
N LEU A 58 -1.31 -1.51 14.06
CA LEU A 58 0.06 -1.41 13.57
C LEU A 58 0.82 -2.69 13.97
N TYR A 59 1.29 -3.42 12.97
CA TYR A 59 2.09 -4.64 13.16
C TYR A 59 3.56 -4.30 12.94
N ASN A 60 4.30 -4.04 14.02
CA ASN A 60 5.74 -3.90 13.97
C ASN A 60 6.41 -5.28 14.06
N GLN A 61 7.71 -5.34 13.80
CA GLN A 61 8.49 -6.58 13.85
C GLN A 61 8.34 -7.33 15.19
N ASP A 62 8.42 -6.60 16.30
CA ASP A 62 8.46 -7.19 17.64
C ASP A 62 7.24 -6.81 18.51
N SER A 63 6.26 -6.10 17.94
CA SER A 63 5.11 -5.63 18.70
C SER A 63 3.89 -5.38 17.83
N THR A 64 2.72 -5.44 18.46
CA THR A 64 1.46 -5.04 17.83
C THR A 64 0.84 -3.93 18.67
N VAL A 65 0.51 -2.81 18.01
CA VAL A 65 -0.17 -1.68 18.65
C VAL A 65 -1.59 -1.59 18.12
N VAL A 66 -2.57 -1.58 19.01
CA VAL A 66 -3.98 -1.42 18.67
C VAL A 66 -4.43 -0.04 19.10
N MET A 67 -4.95 0.74 18.16
CA MET A 67 -5.51 2.07 18.39
C MET A 67 -7.01 1.99 18.21
N ASN A 68 -7.76 2.18 19.29
CA ASN A 68 -9.20 1.98 19.29
C ASN A 68 -9.99 3.25 19.01
N THR A 69 -9.33 4.40 19.02
CA THR A 69 -9.96 5.72 18.86
C THR A 69 -9.24 6.52 17.77
N GLU A 70 -10.00 7.41 17.13
CA GLU A 70 -9.46 8.36 16.15
C GLU A 70 -8.35 9.24 16.74
N LYS A 71 -8.50 9.59 18.03
CA LYS A 71 -7.47 10.36 18.73
C LYS A 71 -6.14 9.60 18.82
N GLU A 72 -6.16 8.32 19.18
CA GLU A 72 -4.94 7.50 19.24
C GLU A 72 -4.28 7.37 17.87
N VAL A 73 -5.06 7.21 16.80
CA VAL A 73 -4.54 7.19 15.42
C VAL A 73 -3.94 8.54 15.06
N LYS A 74 -4.60 9.64 15.41
CA LYS A 74 -4.09 11.00 15.14
C LYS A 74 -2.77 11.25 15.87
N ASP A 75 -2.70 10.93 17.15
CA ASP A 75 -1.49 11.11 17.96
C ASP A 75 -0.32 10.30 17.37
N PHE A 76 -0.57 9.07 16.93
CA PHE A 76 0.42 8.24 16.23
C PHE A 76 0.92 8.88 14.93
N LEU A 77 0.01 9.37 14.08
CA LEU A 77 0.37 10.00 12.80
C LEU A 77 1.19 11.28 13.00
N ILE A 78 0.80 12.12 13.96
CA ILE A 78 1.53 13.34 14.32
C ILE A 78 2.95 12.98 14.79
N SER A 79 3.08 12.04 15.72
CA SER A 79 4.39 11.60 16.22
C SER A 79 5.28 11.02 15.13
N ALA A 80 4.69 10.24 14.21
CA ALA A 80 5.42 9.70 13.06
C ALA A 80 5.90 10.82 12.12
N PHE A 81 5.07 11.82 11.87
CA PHE A 81 5.41 12.96 11.03
C PHE A 81 6.48 13.85 11.68
N GLU A 82 6.35 14.17 12.96
CA GLU A 82 7.35 14.93 13.72
C GLU A 82 8.71 14.25 13.68
N THR A 83 8.74 12.91 13.81
CA THR A 83 9.97 12.13 13.68
C THR A 83 10.58 12.27 12.29
N LEU A 84 9.77 12.25 11.25
CA LEU A 84 10.24 12.46 9.87
C LEU A 84 10.75 13.89 9.65
N ASP A 85 10.01 14.90 10.10
CA ASP A 85 10.38 16.32 9.91
C ASP A 85 11.67 16.66 10.65
N SER A 86 11.87 16.13 11.88
CA SER A 86 13.11 16.28 12.64
C SER A 86 14.34 15.69 11.92
N ASN A 87 14.13 14.75 11.02
CA ASN A 87 15.13 14.15 10.15
C ASN A 87 15.17 14.80 8.75
N ASN A 88 14.70 16.03 8.62
CA ASN A 88 14.72 16.80 7.39
C ASN A 88 13.91 16.19 6.22
N TYR A 89 12.84 15.43 6.56
CA TYR A 89 11.93 14.86 5.57
C TYR A 89 11.28 15.95 4.68
N GLY A 90 11.28 15.73 3.39
CA GLY A 90 10.62 16.60 2.41
C GLY A 90 9.31 15.99 1.92
N TYR A 91 9.38 14.85 1.29
CA TYR A 91 8.22 14.20 0.68
C TYR A 91 8.46 12.70 0.41
N SER A 92 7.40 12.01 0.03
CA SER A 92 7.46 10.60 -0.42
C SER A 92 6.89 10.47 -1.83
N ILE A 93 7.51 9.60 -2.62
CA ILE A 93 6.98 9.19 -3.92
C ILE A 93 6.56 7.73 -3.85
N ARG A 94 5.32 7.45 -4.24
CA ARG A 94 4.83 6.10 -4.44
C ARG A 94 5.40 5.56 -5.76
N ASN A 95 6.20 4.49 -5.68
CA ASN A 95 6.85 3.89 -6.85
C ASN A 95 5.98 2.83 -7.50
N LYS A 96 5.52 1.87 -6.71
CA LYS A 96 4.72 0.74 -7.16
C LYS A 96 3.74 0.34 -6.05
N TRP A 97 2.64 -0.25 -6.42
CA TRP A 97 1.72 -0.89 -5.50
C TRP A 97 1.06 -2.12 -6.12
N GLU A 98 0.69 -3.08 -5.27
CA GLU A 98 -0.01 -4.29 -5.65
C GLU A 98 -1.27 -4.41 -4.79
N HIS A 99 -2.36 -4.85 -5.40
CA HIS A 99 -3.66 -4.99 -4.74
C HIS A 99 -4.04 -6.46 -4.67
N PHE A 100 -4.29 -6.94 -3.47
CA PHE A 100 -4.79 -8.27 -3.20
C PHE A 100 -6.17 -8.16 -2.56
N LYS A 101 -7.21 -8.59 -3.28
CA LYS A 101 -8.55 -8.62 -2.74
C LYS A 101 -8.78 -9.96 -2.05
N SER A 102 -9.01 -9.94 -0.73
CA SER A 102 -9.26 -11.16 0.04
C SER A 102 -10.73 -11.54 0.10
N ASP A 103 -11.65 -10.57 0.11
CA ASP A 103 -13.09 -10.79 0.05
C ASP A 103 -13.85 -9.54 -0.46
N LYS A 104 -15.19 -9.54 -0.27
CA LYS A 104 -16.07 -8.46 -0.72
C LYS A 104 -15.73 -7.09 -0.11
N ASN A 105 -15.28 -7.06 1.14
CA ASN A 105 -15.09 -5.84 1.92
C ASN A 105 -13.67 -5.66 2.46
N LEU A 106 -12.78 -6.63 2.20
CA LEU A 106 -11.42 -6.61 2.73
C LEU A 106 -10.42 -6.67 1.58
N SER A 107 -9.44 -5.80 1.62
CA SER A 107 -8.36 -5.71 0.63
C SER A 107 -7.02 -5.53 1.32
N ILE A 108 -5.96 -5.99 0.68
CA ILE A 108 -4.58 -5.76 1.08
C ILE A 108 -3.88 -5.03 -0.04
N ILE A 109 -3.17 -3.97 0.30
CA ILE A 109 -2.31 -3.21 -0.62
C ILE A 109 -0.88 -3.36 -0.14
N GLU A 110 0.01 -3.73 -1.03
CA GLU A 110 1.44 -3.60 -0.83
C GLU A 110 1.94 -2.41 -1.64
N MET A 111 2.55 -1.45 -0.97
CA MET A 111 3.02 -0.21 -1.56
C MET A 111 4.52 -0.06 -1.37
N ASN A 112 5.21 0.19 -2.49
CA ASN A 112 6.62 0.58 -2.50
C ASN A 112 6.73 2.09 -2.69
N PHE A 113 7.60 2.72 -1.91
CA PHE A 113 7.81 4.17 -1.94
C PHE A 113 9.25 4.55 -1.60
N THR A 114 9.65 5.73 -2.03
CA THR A 114 10.94 6.36 -1.68
C THR A 114 10.66 7.63 -0.90
N ARG A 115 11.42 7.86 0.16
CA ARG A 115 11.41 9.11 0.92
C ARG A 115 12.53 10.02 0.45
N TYR A 116 12.25 11.31 0.44
CA TYR A 116 13.18 12.35 0.05
C TYR A 116 13.33 13.38 1.17
N LEU A 117 14.53 13.91 1.31
CA LEU A 117 14.82 15.06 2.15
C LEU A 117 14.31 16.36 1.51
N LYS A 118 14.32 17.45 2.25
CA LYS A 118 13.91 18.78 1.74
C LYS A 118 14.77 19.28 0.56
N ASP A 119 16.00 18.79 0.42
CA ASP A 119 16.90 19.05 -0.70
C ASP A 119 16.73 18.09 -1.88
N SER A 120 15.71 17.24 -1.86
CA SER A 120 15.41 16.23 -2.86
C SER A 120 16.41 15.07 -2.96
N THR A 121 17.32 14.91 -2.01
CA THR A 121 18.14 13.69 -1.89
C THR A 121 17.36 12.57 -1.22
N ILE A 122 17.74 11.31 -1.46
CA ILE A 122 17.05 10.16 -0.90
C ILE A 122 17.31 10.08 0.62
N MET A 123 16.23 9.91 1.38
CA MET A 123 16.28 9.73 2.83
C MET A 123 16.44 8.26 3.20
N GLY A 124 17.70 7.82 3.45
CA GLY A 124 18.03 6.44 3.82
C GLY A 124 17.82 5.45 2.66
N ALA A 125 17.06 4.38 2.86
CA ALA A 125 16.87 3.35 1.86
C ALA A 125 16.24 3.86 0.56
N ASN A 126 16.77 3.40 -0.59
CA ASN A 126 16.26 3.76 -1.91
C ASN A 126 14.80 3.33 -2.13
N GLN A 127 14.40 2.25 -1.48
CA GLN A 127 13.04 1.70 -1.57
C GLN A 127 12.59 1.20 -0.21
N ARG A 128 11.39 1.61 0.16
CA ARG A 128 10.67 1.15 1.35
C ARG A 128 9.38 0.51 0.93
N SER A 129 8.85 -0.39 1.74
CA SER A 129 7.54 -0.98 1.50
C SER A 129 6.70 -1.01 2.78
N ALA A 130 5.40 -1.04 2.58
CA ALA A 130 4.43 -1.27 3.64
C ALA A 130 3.21 -1.99 3.05
N SER A 131 2.65 -2.92 3.83
CA SER A 131 1.36 -3.52 3.52
C SER A 131 0.27 -2.83 4.32
N TYR A 132 -0.84 -2.51 3.66
CA TYR A 132 -2.02 -1.88 4.24
C TYR A 132 -3.20 -2.83 4.16
N ILE A 133 -3.93 -2.96 5.24
CA ILE A 133 -5.19 -3.70 5.30
C ILE A 133 -6.32 -2.68 5.26
N LEU A 134 -7.20 -2.80 4.26
CA LEU A 134 -8.33 -1.90 4.06
C LEU A 134 -9.64 -2.63 4.26
N ARG A 135 -10.61 -1.95 4.85
CA ARG A 135 -11.99 -2.42 4.96
C ARG A 135 -12.94 -1.40 4.34
N LYS A 136 -13.96 -1.91 3.63
CA LYS A 136 -14.99 -1.08 3.01
C LYS A 136 -16.07 -0.72 4.04
N TYR A 137 -16.30 0.57 4.25
CA TYR A 137 -17.34 1.14 5.09
C TYR A 137 -18.20 2.09 4.24
N ASN A 138 -19.50 1.83 4.15
CA ASN A 138 -20.44 2.69 3.43
C ASN A 138 -19.98 3.09 2.01
N GLY A 139 -19.37 2.15 1.28
CA GLY A 139 -18.88 2.37 -0.07
C GLY A 139 -17.42 2.82 -0.19
N ASN A 140 -16.80 3.35 0.86
CA ASN A 140 -15.43 3.83 0.88
C ASN A 140 -14.49 2.86 1.61
N HIS A 141 -13.26 2.76 1.16
CA HIS A 141 -12.24 1.99 1.85
C HIS A 141 -11.53 2.84 2.90
N LYS A 142 -11.33 2.26 4.08
CA LYS A 142 -10.51 2.84 5.15
C LYS A 142 -9.38 1.89 5.53
N ILE A 143 -8.22 2.44 5.84
CA ILE A 143 -7.05 1.71 6.32
C ILE A 143 -7.32 1.32 7.78
N ILE A 144 -7.32 0.02 8.07
CA ILE A 144 -7.54 -0.54 9.41
C ILE A 144 -6.33 -1.29 9.95
N GLY A 145 -5.27 -1.40 9.17
CA GLY A 145 -4.03 -2.03 9.59
C GLY A 145 -2.87 -1.67 8.68
N MET A 146 -1.67 -1.69 9.26
CA MET A 146 -0.43 -1.44 8.53
C MET A 146 0.68 -2.35 9.04
N ILE A 147 1.46 -2.88 8.12
CA ILE A 147 2.69 -3.63 8.36
C ILE A 147 3.82 -2.87 7.68
N PRO A 148 4.63 -2.08 8.41
CA PRO A 148 5.84 -1.48 7.85
C PRO A 148 6.87 -2.58 7.62
N HIS A 149 7.46 -2.61 6.43
CA HIS A 149 8.53 -3.55 6.12
C HIS A 149 9.88 -2.90 6.36
N THR A 150 10.79 -3.63 6.98
CA THR A 150 12.19 -3.20 7.10
C THR A 150 12.81 -3.24 5.70
N PRO A 151 13.51 -2.19 5.26
CA PRO A 151 14.22 -2.22 4.00
C PRO A 151 15.26 -3.34 3.97
N ILE A 152 15.33 -4.07 2.84
CA ILE A 152 16.34 -5.11 2.66
C ILE A 152 17.68 -4.41 2.37
N GLY A 153 18.69 -4.66 3.20
CA GLY A 153 20.05 -4.15 2.99
C GLY A 153 20.44 -2.92 3.83
N GLU A 154 19.69 -2.59 4.87
CA GLU A 154 20.13 -1.68 5.95
C GLU A 154 20.73 -2.44 7.12
#